data_7ccfd45d097de5e535e701d805b60ff0
#
_entry.id   7ccfd45d097de5e535e701d805b60ff0
#
_cell.length_a   1.000
_cell.length_b   1.000
_cell.length_c   1.000
_cell.angle_alpha   90.00
_cell.angle_beta   90.00
_cell.angle_gamma   90.00
#
_symmetry.space_group_name_H-M   'P 1'
#
loop_
_entity.id
_entity.type
_entity.pdbx_description
1 polymer ?
#
loop_
_entity_poly.entity_id
_entity_poly.type
_entity_poly.pdbx_seq_one_letter_code
_entity_poly.pdbx_strand_id
1 'polypeptide(L)'
;MIANVLVEIPYQVITGVLIYACFYYPVVGIQSSERQGLVLLFIIQLFIYASAFAQMTIAALPDAQTAGSIVTLLSLMSTIFCGVLQTPSALPGFWIFMYRVSPFTYWIGGIVSTMLHGRPVTCSASETSIFDPPSGQTCGQYLAPFLEMAPGRLQNPDSKDSCRYCTFDNADQYLAGSNIFWSQRWRNFGIMWAYILFNIFMAISVYYLFRVKSWHKGEFKSNSNNKKPSEKESGVTQTSNVRSDGA
;
A
#
# COMPACT_ATOMS: atom_id res chain seq x y z
N MET A 1 4.01 -6.58 -23.03
CA MET A 1 3.43 -6.27 -21.74
C MET A 1 3.16 -7.52 -20.88
N ILE A 2 2.32 -8.48 -21.30
CA ILE A 2 2.04 -9.71 -20.53
C ILE A 2 3.33 -10.46 -20.17
N ALA A 3 4.27 -10.61 -21.12
CA ALA A 3 5.56 -11.26 -20.88
C ALA A 3 6.37 -10.55 -19.78
N ASN A 4 6.35 -9.21 -19.72
CA ASN A 4 7.05 -8.46 -18.68
C ASN A 4 6.43 -8.74 -17.29
N VAL A 5 5.09 -8.74 -17.19
CA VAL A 5 4.39 -9.08 -15.93
C VAL A 5 4.81 -10.47 -15.45
N LEU A 6 4.84 -11.46 -16.35
CA LEU A 6 5.20 -12.84 -15.99
C LEU A 6 6.67 -12.98 -15.57
N VAL A 7 7.58 -12.26 -16.23
CA VAL A 7 9.01 -12.28 -15.89
C VAL A 7 9.30 -11.57 -14.57
N GLU A 8 8.55 -10.51 -14.24
CA GLU A 8 8.74 -9.79 -12.97
C GLU A 8 8.31 -10.56 -11.73
N ILE A 9 7.30 -11.43 -11.83
CA ILE A 9 6.78 -12.17 -10.66
C ILE A 9 7.88 -12.92 -9.89
N PRO A 10 8.77 -13.73 -10.52
CA PRO A 10 9.86 -14.40 -9.81
C PRO A 10 10.79 -13.43 -9.06
N TYR A 11 11.12 -12.29 -9.66
CA TYR A 11 11.96 -11.27 -9.01
C TYR A 11 11.28 -10.66 -7.79
N GLN A 12 9.97 -10.39 -7.88
CA GLN A 12 9.19 -9.87 -6.75
C GLN A 12 9.10 -10.89 -5.62
N VAL A 13 8.96 -12.17 -5.93
CA VAL A 13 8.96 -13.25 -4.93
C VAL A 13 10.31 -13.32 -4.22
N ILE A 14 11.42 -13.31 -4.97
CA ILE A 14 12.78 -13.35 -4.40
C ILE A 14 12.99 -12.13 -3.51
N THR A 15 12.63 -10.93 -3.96
CA THR A 15 12.73 -9.70 -3.17
C THR A 15 11.91 -9.79 -1.88
N GLY A 16 10.69 -10.30 -1.95
CA GLY A 16 9.84 -10.51 -0.78
C GLY A 16 10.45 -11.48 0.23
N VAL A 17 11.03 -12.58 -0.22
CA VAL A 17 11.73 -13.55 0.64
C VAL A 17 12.97 -12.93 1.28
N LEU A 18 13.76 -12.16 0.54
CA LEU A 18 14.94 -11.47 1.07
C LEU A 18 14.55 -10.46 2.15
N ILE A 19 13.52 -9.65 1.92
CA ILE A 19 13.03 -8.69 2.92
C ILE A 19 12.48 -9.40 4.15
N TYR A 20 11.74 -10.49 3.97
CA TYR A 20 11.29 -11.31 5.09
C TYR A 20 12.47 -11.82 5.93
N ALA A 21 13.50 -12.38 5.30
CA ALA A 21 14.65 -12.94 5.97
C ALA A 21 15.50 -11.87 6.67
N CYS A 22 15.72 -10.71 6.02
CA CYS A 22 16.61 -9.67 6.53
C CYS A 22 15.96 -8.77 7.59
N PHE A 23 14.67 -8.49 7.49
CA PHE A 23 14.00 -7.53 8.38
C PHE A 23 13.01 -8.21 9.33
N TYR A 24 12.10 -9.03 8.82
CA TYR A 24 11.04 -9.60 9.65
C TYR A 24 11.59 -10.61 10.66
N TYR A 25 12.41 -11.55 10.21
CA TYR A 25 12.90 -12.63 11.06
C TYR A 25 13.76 -12.12 12.24
N PRO A 26 14.72 -11.17 12.06
CA PRO A 26 15.48 -10.63 13.17
C PRO A 26 14.68 -9.76 14.15
N VAL A 27 13.68 -9.01 13.63
CA VAL A 27 12.92 -8.03 14.43
C VAL A 27 11.80 -8.68 15.22
N VAL A 28 11.05 -9.57 14.61
CA VAL A 28 9.84 -10.15 15.20
C VAL A 28 10.12 -11.48 15.89
N GLY A 29 11.17 -12.18 15.48
CA GLY A 29 11.58 -13.46 16.03
C GLY A 29 10.71 -14.63 15.56
N ILE A 30 10.91 -15.80 16.17
CA ILE A 30 10.24 -17.04 15.80
C ILE A 30 8.80 -17.00 16.33
N GLN A 31 7.86 -17.21 15.42
CA GLN A 31 6.44 -17.41 15.71
C GLN A 31 5.97 -18.78 15.23
N SER A 32 4.68 -19.06 15.38
CA SER A 32 4.09 -20.29 14.80
C SER A 32 4.28 -20.31 13.28
N SER A 33 4.52 -21.50 12.74
CA SER A 33 4.75 -21.70 11.30
C SER A 33 3.65 -21.12 10.42
N GLU A 34 2.37 -21.24 10.84
CA GLU A 34 1.23 -20.65 10.13
C GLU A 34 1.34 -19.12 10.03
N ARG A 35 1.69 -18.45 11.12
CA ARG A 35 1.81 -16.98 11.13
C ARG A 35 2.99 -16.51 10.29
N GLN A 36 4.14 -17.17 10.41
CA GLN A 36 5.31 -16.84 9.62
C GLN A 36 5.04 -17.00 8.12
N GLY A 37 4.40 -18.09 7.72
CA GLY A 37 4.02 -18.33 6.33
C GLY A 37 3.05 -17.26 5.81
N LEU A 38 2.05 -16.88 6.60
CA LEU A 38 1.08 -15.86 6.19
C LEU A 38 1.71 -14.47 6.07
N VAL A 39 2.61 -14.10 6.97
CA VAL A 39 3.35 -12.83 6.87
C VAL A 39 4.23 -12.79 5.63
N LEU A 40 4.94 -13.89 5.33
CA LEU A 40 5.73 -14.01 4.11
C LEU A 40 4.86 -13.81 2.86
N LEU A 41 3.68 -14.43 2.83
CA LEU A 41 2.72 -14.27 1.73
C LEU A 41 2.24 -12.81 1.59
N PHE A 42 1.95 -12.10 2.69
CA PHE A 42 1.59 -10.68 2.64
C PHE A 42 2.74 -9.79 2.13
N ILE A 43 3.98 -10.11 2.49
CA ILE A 43 5.15 -9.37 2.00
C ILE A 43 5.31 -9.57 0.49
N ILE A 44 5.29 -10.80 0.01
CA ILE A 44 5.36 -11.12 -1.42
C ILE A 44 4.22 -10.43 -2.19
N GLN A 45 3.01 -10.49 -1.63
CA GLN A 45 1.82 -9.88 -2.23
C GLN A 45 1.95 -8.37 -2.39
N LEU A 46 2.58 -7.67 -1.44
CA LEU A 46 2.85 -6.23 -1.56
C LEU A 46 3.74 -5.90 -2.75
N PHE A 47 4.82 -6.68 -2.96
CA PHE A 47 5.73 -6.46 -4.09
C PHE A 47 5.04 -6.71 -5.43
N ILE A 48 4.25 -7.77 -5.52
CA ILE A 48 3.46 -8.06 -6.73
C ILE A 48 2.44 -6.94 -6.99
N TYR A 49 1.77 -6.46 -5.93
CA TYR A 49 0.85 -5.33 -6.04
C TYR A 49 1.54 -4.05 -6.54
N ALA A 50 2.69 -3.70 -5.95
CA ALA A 50 3.43 -2.49 -6.31
C ALA A 50 3.89 -2.54 -7.78
N SER A 51 4.39 -3.68 -8.25
CA SER A 51 4.76 -3.89 -9.65
C SER A 51 3.55 -3.77 -10.59
N ALA A 52 2.44 -4.44 -10.27
CA ALA A 52 1.22 -4.39 -11.08
C ALA A 52 0.63 -2.96 -11.16
N PHE A 53 0.65 -2.22 -10.05
CA PHE A 53 0.19 -0.84 -9.99
C PHE A 53 1.09 0.11 -10.81
N ALA A 54 2.41 -0.04 -10.70
CA ALA A 54 3.36 0.72 -11.50
C ALA A 54 3.18 0.47 -13.00
N GLN A 55 3.01 -0.79 -13.41
CA GLN A 55 2.79 -1.15 -14.82
C GLN A 55 1.47 -0.60 -15.37
N MET A 56 0.39 -0.60 -14.55
CA MET A 56 -0.88 0.02 -14.92
C MET A 56 -0.70 1.52 -15.20
N THR A 57 0.03 2.22 -14.34
CA THR A 57 0.25 3.66 -14.47
C THR A 57 1.15 4.00 -15.67
N ILE A 58 2.23 3.24 -15.89
CA ILE A 58 3.11 3.41 -17.06
C ILE A 58 2.35 3.12 -18.37
N ALA A 59 1.43 2.17 -18.38
CA ALA A 59 0.61 1.89 -19.55
C ALA A 59 -0.29 3.08 -19.95
N ALA A 60 -0.72 3.87 -18.98
CA ALA A 60 -1.61 5.02 -19.18
C ALA A 60 -0.87 6.29 -19.64
N LEU A 61 0.41 6.44 -19.31
CA LEU A 61 1.15 7.68 -19.47
C LEU A 61 2.23 7.56 -20.58
N PRO A 62 2.51 8.64 -21.31
CA PRO A 62 3.52 8.63 -22.36
C PRO A 62 4.95 8.61 -21.83
N ASP A 63 5.16 9.16 -20.63
CA ASP A 63 6.47 9.36 -20.02
C ASP A 63 6.61 8.61 -18.69
N ALA A 64 7.71 7.86 -18.54
CA ALA A 64 8.00 7.03 -17.36
C ALA A 64 8.29 7.90 -16.11
N GLN A 65 8.90 9.07 -16.28
CA GLN A 65 9.20 10.00 -15.19
C GLN A 65 7.92 10.50 -14.52
N THR A 66 6.97 10.97 -15.34
CA THR A 66 5.65 11.43 -14.88
C THR A 66 4.87 10.29 -14.23
N ALA A 67 4.93 9.09 -14.80
CA ALA A 67 4.31 7.91 -14.23
C ALA A 67 4.85 7.59 -12.82
N GLY A 68 6.16 7.65 -12.63
CA GLY A 68 6.82 7.43 -11.34
C GLY A 68 6.36 8.43 -10.27
N SER A 69 6.27 9.70 -10.63
CA SER A 69 5.78 10.75 -9.71
C SER A 69 4.33 10.53 -9.29
N ILE A 70 3.46 10.12 -10.20
CA ILE A 70 2.04 9.84 -9.92
C ILE A 70 1.91 8.59 -9.04
N VAL A 71 2.65 7.51 -9.34
CA VAL A 71 2.67 6.29 -8.50
C VAL A 71 3.07 6.63 -7.07
N THR A 72 4.12 7.43 -6.90
CA THR A 72 4.61 7.84 -5.58
C THR A 72 3.56 8.66 -4.84
N LEU A 73 2.92 9.63 -5.50
CA LEU A 73 1.87 10.45 -4.90
C LEU A 73 0.66 9.61 -4.46
N LEU A 74 0.17 8.73 -5.32
CA LEU A 74 -0.97 7.86 -5.02
C LEU A 74 -0.65 6.85 -3.92
N SER A 75 0.57 6.32 -3.89
CA SER A 75 1.03 5.42 -2.83
C SER A 75 1.13 6.16 -1.49
N LEU A 76 1.65 7.39 -1.48
CA LEU A 76 1.71 8.22 -0.28
C LEU A 76 0.31 8.53 0.25
N MET A 77 -0.62 8.95 -0.61
CA MET A 77 -2.02 9.17 -0.24
C MET A 77 -2.66 7.92 0.35
N SER A 78 -2.46 6.76 -0.29
CA SER A 78 -2.98 5.48 0.20
C SER A 78 -2.40 5.11 1.57
N THR A 79 -1.13 5.43 1.83
CA THR A 79 -0.47 5.17 3.12
C THR A 79 -0.99 6.11 4.22
N ILE A 80 -1.22 7.38 3.92
CA ILE A 80 -1.76 8.34 4.90
C ILE A 80 -3.16 7.90 5.37
N PHE A 81 -4.01 7.45 4.45
CA PHE A 81 -5.40 7.08 4.74
C PHE A 81 -5.60 5.59 5.06
N CYS A 82 -4.54 4.82 5.30
CA CYS A 82 -4.65 3.37 5.59
C CYS A 82 -5.16 3.03 7.00
N GLY A 83 -5.39 4.03 7.86
CA GLY A 83 -5.89 3.82 9.23
C GLY A 83 -4.82 3.66 10.30
N VAL A 84 -3.52 3.73 9.95
CA VAL A 84 -2.42 3.66 10.92
C VAL A 84 -2.11 5.03 11.50
N LEU A 85 -1.98 6.06 10.65
CA LEU A 85 -1.70 7.42 11.09
C LEU A 85 -2.92 8.08 11.72
N GLN A 86 -4.09 7.79 11.22
CA GLN A 86 -5.34 8.30 11.76
C GLN A 86 -6.38 7.18 11.78
N THR A 87 -6.94 6.93 12.95
CA THR A 87 -7.95 5.87 13.12
C THR A 87 -9.23 6.19 12.33
N PRO A 88 -9.95 5.18 11.84
CA PRO A 88 -11.19 5.41 11.07
C PRO A 88 -12.24 6.21 11.83
N SER A 89 -12.26 6.10 13.14
CA SER A 89 -13.18 6.85 14.03
C SER A 89 -12.87 8.35 14.11
N ALA A 90 -11.63 8.76 13.86
CA ALA A 90 -11.20 10.15 13.88
C ALA A 90 -11.23 10.81 12.50
N LEU A 91 -11.50 10.03 11.41
CA LEU A 91 -11.61 10.58 10.06
C LEU A 91 -12.95 11.27 9.84
N PRO A 92 -12.96 12.52 9.30
CA PRO A 92 -14.20 13.16 8.84
C PRO A 92 -14.91 12.27 7.81
N GLY A 93 -16.25 12.30 7.80
CA GLY A 93 -17.06 11.40 6.97
C GLY A 93 -16.73 11.42 5.47
N PHE A 94 -16.29 12.57 4.93
CA PHE A 94 -15.84 12.69 3.55
C PHE A 94 -14.60 11.82 3.26
N TRP A 95 -13.63 11.76 4.17
CA TRP A 95 -12.37 11.05 3.99
C TRP A 95 -12.45 9.54 4.26
N ILE A 96 -13.53 9.06 4.86
CA ILE A 96 -13.71 7.62 5.15
C ILE A 96 -13.76 6.78 3.86
N PHE A 97 -14.13 7.40 2.74
CA PHE A 97 -14.05 6.79 1.41
C PHE A 97 -12.61 6.39 1.06
N MET A 98 -11.63 7.28 1.29
CA MET A 98 -10.22 7.01 1.01
C MET A 98 -9.68 5.83 1.81
N TYR A 99 -10.07 5.74 3.10
CA TYR A 99 -9.74 4.59 3.94
C TYR A 99 -10.28 3.28 3.37
N ARG A 100 -11.53 3.26 2.87
CA ARG A 100 -12.15 2.05 2.33
C ARG A 100 -11.60 1.62 0.98
N VAL A 101 -11.15 2.56 0.15
CA VAL A 101 -10.62 2.28 -1.19
C VAL A 101 -9.11 2.04 -1.16
N SER A 102 -8.41 2.43 -0.10
CA SER A 102 -6.96 2.22 0.01
C SER A 102 -6.62 0.72 0.10
N PRO A 103 -5.81 0.17 -0.82
CA PRO A 103 -5.32 -1.21 -0.72
C PRO A 103 -4.43 -1.43 0.51
N PHE A 104 -3.70 -0.38 0.94
CA PHE A 104 -2.85 -0.46 2.13
C PHE A 104 -3.63 -0.69 3.41
N THR A 105 -4.89 -0.25 3.50
CA THR A 105 -5.78 -0.56 4.64
C THR A 105 -5.93 -2.06 4.84
N TYR A 106 -6.15 -2.80 3.77
CA TYR A 106 -6.32 -4.26 3.82
C TYR A 106 -5.00 -4.98 4.03
N TRP A 107 -3.94 -4.52 3.37
CA TRP A 107 -2.62 -5.10 3.53
C TRP A 107 -2.10 -4.95 4.96
N ILE A 108 -2.13 -3.73 5.51
CA ILE A 108 -1.69 -3.44 6.88
C ILE A 108 -2.58 -4.16 7.88
N GLY A 109 -3.91 -4.11 7.70
CA GLY A 109 -4.83 -4.85 8.56
C GLY A 109 -4.56 -6.35 8.59
N GLY A 110 -4.20 -6.95 7.45
CA GLY A 110 -3.84 -8.37 7.35
C GLY A 110 -2.51 -8.70 8.01
N ILE A 111 -1.44 -7.98 7.66
CA ILE A 111 -0.09 -8.29 8.16
C ILE A 111 0.03 -7.98 9.65
N VAL A 112 -0.46 -6.83 10.12
CA VAL A 112 -0.35 -6.41 11.52
C VAL A 112 -1.17 -7.31 12.45
N SER A 113 -2.40 -7.68 12.05
CA SER A 113 -3.18 -8.65 12.82
C SER A 113 -2.48 -10.01 12.91
N THR A 114 -1.78 -10.44 11.84
CA THR A 114 -1.03 -11.71 11.84
C THR A 114 0.20 -11.66 12.75
N MET A 115 0.89 -10.52 12.78
CA MET A 115 2.11 -10.35 13.59
C MET A 115 1.83 -10.20 15.08
N LEU A 116 0.79 -9.45 15.45
CA LEU A 116 0.57 -8.99 16.82
C LEU A 116 -0.52 -9.76 17.59
N HIS A 117 -1.37 -10.54 16.91
CA HIS A 117 -2.45 -11.27 17.57
C HIS A 117 -1.99 -12.08 18.78
N GLY A 118 -2.67 -11.89 19.92
CA GLY A 118 -2.44 -12.63 21.15
C GLY A 118 -1.09 -12.32 21.84
N ARG A 119 -0.37 -11.25 21.44
CA ARG A 119 0.85 -10.86 22.15
C ARG A 119 0.51 -10.05 23.37
N PRO A 120 1.13 -10.36 24.55
CA PRO A 120 0.99 -9.53 25.73
C PRO A 120 1.67 -8.18 25.49
N VAL A 121 1.06 -7.11 25.97
CA VAL A 121 1.61 -5.76 25.97
C VAL A 121 2.26 -5.48 27.31
N THR A 122 3.50 -4.99 27.29
CA THR A 122 4.23 -4.52 28.46
C THR A 122 4.44 -3.03 28.31
N CYS A 123 3.80 -2.23 29.17
CA CYS A 123 4.01 -0.79 29.19
C CYS A 123 5.35 -0.44 29.83
N SER A 124 6.08 0.49 29.21
CA SER A 124 7.24 1.13 29.81
C SER A 124 6.81 2.12 30.92
N ALA A 125 7.75 2.58 31.70
CA ALA A 125 7.45 3.53 32.79
C ALA A 125 6.83 4.85 32.29
N SER A 126 7.19 5.27 31.07
CA SER A 126 6.64 6.48 30.44
C SER A 126 5.23 6.31 29.87
N GLU A 127 4.80 5.07 29.61
CA GLU A 127 3.48 4.74 29.06
C GLU A 127 2.47 4.33 30.12
N THR A 128 2.94 4.18 31.36
CA THR A 128 2.12 3.74 32.49
C THR A 128 1.49 4.96 33.17
N SER A 129 0.21 4.96 33.37
CA SER A 129 -0.46 5.96 34.18
C SER A 129 -0.16 5.71 35.66
N ILE A 130 0.42 6.71 36.33
CA ILE A 130 0.80 6.64 37.75
C ILE A 130 -0.19 7.49 38.55
N PHE A 131 -0.78 6.91 39.60
CA PHE A 131 -1.68 7.59 40.53
C PHE A 131 -1.62 6.94 41.91
N ASP A 132 -2.07 7.65 42.93
CA ASP A 132 -2.12 7.13 44.29
C ASP A 132 -3.55 6.74 44.66
N PRO A 133 -3.78 5.59 45.33
CA PRO A 133 -5.08 5.17 45.78
C PRO A 133 -5.45 5.96 47.05
N PRO A 134 -6.74 6.02 47.40
CA PRO A 134 -7.18 6.57 48.71
C PRO A 134 -6.54 5.85 49.89
N SER A 135 -6.30 6.61 50.97
CA SER A 135 -5.67 6.08 52.18
C SER A 135 -6.40 4.85 52.71
N GLY A 136 -5.65 3.75 52.91
CA GLY A 136 -6.16 2.50 53.47
C GLY A 136 -6.52 1.43 52.43
N GLN A 137 -6.46 1.71 51.14
CA GLN A 137 -6.70 0.74 50.07
C GLN A 137 -5.40 0.41 49.32
N THR A 138 -5.36 -0.81 48.78
CA THR A 138 -4.30 -1.18 47.81
C THR A 138 -4.72 -0.76 46.41
N CYS A 139 -3.74 -0.63 45.52
CA CYS A 139 -3.96 -0.32 44.09
C CYS A 139 -4.97 -1.28 43.44
N GLY A 140 -4.88 -2.57 43.76
CA GLY A 140 -5.78 -3.59 43.25
C GLY A 140 -7.23 -3.41 43.76
N GLN A 141 -7.42 -3.11 45.04
CA GLN A 141 -8.74 -2.86 45.62
C GLN A 141 -9.39 -1.61 45.02
N TYR A 142 -8.62 -0.55 44.84
CA TYR A 142 -9.14 0.71 44.29
C TYR A 142 -9.52 0.57 42.81
N LEU A 143 -8.70 -0.13 42.03
CA LEU A 143 -8.91 -0.24 40.58
C LEU A 143 -9.81 -1.42 40.19
N ALA A 144 -10.12 -2.35 41.08
CA ALA A 144 -10.95 -3.53 40.77
C ALA A 144 -12.25 -3.22 40.01
N PRO A 145 -13.09 -2.25 40.43
CA PRO A 145 -14.32 -1.93 39.74
C PRO A 145 -14.09 -1.35 38.34
N PHE A 146 -12.99 -0.64 38.17
CA PHE A 146 -12.60 -0.07 36.85
C PHE A 146 -12.12 -1.15 35.89
N LEU A 147 -11.30 -2.11 36.37
CA LEU A 147 -10.79 -3.20 35.57
C LEU A 147 -11.86 -4.20 35.11
N GLU A 148 -13.01 -4.24 35.75
CA GLU A 148 -14.18 -5.03 35.29
C GLU A 148 -14.82 -4.43 34.02
N MET A 149 -14.72 -3.11 33.85
CA MET A 149 -15.37 -2.39 32.74
C MET A 149 -14.39 -1.90 31.67
N ALA A 150 -13.13 -1.71 32.01
CA ALA A 150 -12.11 -1.17 31.11
C ALA A 150 -10.99 -2.18 30.85
N PRO A 151 -10.46 -2.23 29.61
CA PRO A 151 -9.28 -3.05 29.31
C PRO A 151 -8.05 -2.49 30.02
N GLY A 152 -7.09 -3.36 30.31
CA GLY A 152 -5.80 -2.97 30.87
C GLY A 152 -5.39 -3.84 32.04
N ARG A 153 -4.17 -3.59 32.53
CA ARG A 153 -3.58 -4.34 33.61
C ARG A 153 -2.87 -3.44 34.62
N LEU A 154 -3.04 -3.75 35.90
CA LEU A 154 -2.27 -3.13 36.98
C LEU A 154 -0.97 -3.89 37.17
N GLN A 155 0.18 -3.19 37.16
CA GLN A 155 1.49 -3.81 37.31
C GLN A 155 1.86 -4.13 38.77
N ASN A 156 1.30 -3.35 39.73
CA ASN A 156 1.60 -3.46 41.17
C ASN A 156 0.32 -3.47 42.02
N PRO A 157 -0.49 -4.55 41.98
CA PRO A 157 -1.81 -4.60 42.66
C PRO A 157 -1.72 -4.48 44.20
N ASP A 158 -0.65 -4.94 44.80
CA ASP A 158 -0.48 -4.98 46.25
C ASP A 158 0.12 -3.69 46.83
N SER A 159 0.54 -2.76 46.00
CA SER A 159 1.11 -1.48 46.40
C SER A 159 0.01 -0.58 46.99
N LYS A 160 0.38 0.27 47.96
CA LYS A 160 -0.46 1.30 48.54
C LYS A 160 -0.17 2.69 48.04
N ASP A 161 0.91 2.81 47.25
CA ASP A 161 1.40 4.06 46.67
C ASP A 161 1.81 3.82 45.22
N SER A 162 1.74 4.86 44.39
CA SER A 162 2.23 4.84 43.00
C SER A 162 1.70 3.66 42.17
N CYS A 163 0.39 3.55 42.09
CA CYS A 163 -0.28 2.55 41.26
C CYS A 163 0.12 2.72 39.79
N ARG A 164 0.55 1.63 39.14
CA ARG A 164 0.99 1.62 37.74
C ARG A 164 -0.04 0.91 36.88
N TYR A 165 -0.83 1.67 36.17
CA TYR A 165 -1.84 1.14 35.25
C TYR A 165 -1.37 1.18 33.81
N CYS A 166 -1.41 0.03 33.14
CA CYS A 166 -1.15 -0.13 31.72
C CYS A 166 -2.50 -0.27 30.99
N THR A 167 -2.75 0.61 30.03
CA THR A 167 -4.06 0.71 29.33
C THR A 167 -4.41 -0.52 28.51
N PHE A 168 -3.39 -1.26 28.04
CA PHE A 168 -3.58 -2.45 27.23
C PHE A 168 -2.88 -3.65 27.87
N ASP A 169 -3.60 -4.77 27.97
CA ASP A 169 -3.05 -6.05 28.40
C ASP A 169 -2.61 -6.92 27.22
N ASN A 170 -3.33 -6.78 26.10
CA ASN A 170 -3.12 -7.56 24.89
C ASN A 170 -3.09 -6.64 23.66
N ALA A 171 -2.24 -6.97 22.68
CA ALA A 171 -2.15 -6.25 21.42
C ALA A 171 -3.48 -6.21 20.64
N ASP A 172 -4.32 -7.22 20.78
CA ASP A 172 -5.64 -7.25 20.13
C ASP A 172 -6.56 -6.11 20.59
N GLN A 173 -6.45 -5.67 21.84
CA GLN A 173 -7.21 -4.52 22.35
C GLN A 173 -6.80 -3.22 21.66
N TYR A 174 -5.50 -3.02 21.46
CA TYR A 174 -4.98 -1.89 20.70
C TYR A 174 -5.42 -1.93 19.23
N LEU A 175 -5.34 -3.10 18.60
CA LEU A 175 -5.73 -3.31 17.21
C LEU A 175 -7.23 -3.09 16.98
N ALA A 176 -8.06 -3.47 17.93
CA ALA A 176 -9.51 -3.23 17.87
C ALA A 176 -9.86 -1.74 17.78
N GLY A 177 -9.12 -0.86 18.47
CA GLY A 177 -9.24 0.60 18.35
C GLY A 177 -8.97 1.13 16.94
N SER A 178 -8.13 0.44 16.18
CA SER A 178 -7.82 0.73 14.77
C SER A 178 -8.67 -0.07 13.78
N ASN A 179 -9.71 -0.76 14.26
CA ASN A 179 -10.61 -1.62 13.45
C ASN A 179 -9.87 -2.78 12.74
N ILE A 180 -8.80 -3.30 13.34
CA ILE A 180 -8.00 -4.41 12.84
C ILE A 180 -8.29 -5.65 13.67
N PHE A 181 -8.83 -6.70 13.03
CA PHE A 181 -9.21 -7.95 13.69
C PHE A 181 -8.52 -9.15 13.05
N TRP A 182 -8.04 -10.07 13.89
CA TRP A 182 -7.44 -11.34 13.47
C TRP A 182 -8.34 -12.17 12.54
N SER A 183 -9.65 -12.19 12.82
CA SER A 183 -10.63 -12.93 12.02
C SER A 183 -10.69 -12.48 10.55
N GLN A 184 -10.27 -11.27 10.26
CA GLN A 184 -10.35 -10.67 8.92
C GLN A 184 -9.10 -10.89 8.07
N ARG A 185 -8.06 -11.56 8.56
CA ARG A 185 -6.78 -11.74 7.87
C ARG A 185 -6.92 -12.34 6.47
N TRP A 186 -7.70 -13.42 6.34
CA TRP A 186 -7.91 -14.08 5.05
C TRP A 186 -8.76 -13.24 4.09
N ARG A 187 -9.76 -12.54 4.60
CA ARG A 187 -10.54 -11.59 3.81
C ARG A 187 -9.63 -10.49 3.24
N ASN A 188 -8.79 -9.90 4.06
CA ASN A 188 -7.86 -8.85 3.67
C ASN A 188 -6.85 -9.36 2.63
N PHE A 189 -6.35 -10.59 2.80
CA PHE A 189 -5.50 -11.26 1.82
C PHE A 189 -6.20 -11.43 0.47
N GLY A 190 -7.46 -11.87 0.46
CA GLY A 190 -8.26 -12.02 -0.76
C GLY A 190 -8.54 -10.69 -1.46
N ILE A 191 -8.86 -9.63 -0.69
CA ILE A 191 -9.10 -8.28 -1.25
C ILE A 191 -7.83 -7.75 -1.95
N MET A 192 -6.66 -7.95 -1.36
CA MET A 192 -5.40 -7.55 -1.99
C MET A 192 -5.15 -8.28 -3.33
N TRP A 193 -5.49 -9.56 -3.43
CA TRP A 193 -5.43 -10.28 -4.72
C TRP A 193 -6.42 -9.70 -5.74
N ALA A 194 -7.61 -9.28 -5.32
CA ALA A 194 -8.55 -8.61 -6.20
C ALA A 194 -7.97 -7.29 -6.76
N TYR A 195 -7.26 -6.50 -5.96
CA TYR A 195 -6.55 -5.30 -6.43
C TYR A 195 -5.44 -5.64 -7.43
N ILE A 196 -4.64 -6.68 -7.18
CA ILE A 196 -3.58 -7.12 -8.09
C ILE A 196 -4.18 -7.51 -9.46
N LEU A 197 -5.20 -8.35 -9.47
CA LEU A 197 -5.86 -8.79 -10.69
C LEU A 197 -6.50 -7.61 -11.44
N PHE A 198 -7.14 -6.70 -10.72
CA PHE A 198 -7.70 -5.48 -11.30
C PHE A 198 -6.62 -4.61 -11.95
N ASN A 199 -5.48 -4.38 -11.28
CA ASN A 199 -4.38 -3.60 -11.83
C ASN A 199 -3.80 -4.24 -13.09
N ILE A 200 -3.61 -5.56 -13.11
CA ILE A 200 -3.11 -6.28 -14.29
C ILE A 200 -4.12 -6.16 -15.45
N PHE A 201 -5.40 -6.37 -15.18
CA PHE A 201 -6.46 -6.23 -16.18
C PHE A 201 -6.51 -4.81 -16.75
N MET A 202 -6.45 -3.79 -15.88
CA MET A 202 -6.44 -2.39 -16.30
C MET A 202 -5.18 -2.05 -17.07
N ALA A 203 -4.02 -2.55 -16.67
CA ALA A 203 -2.77 -2.35 -17.39
C ALA A 203 -2.86 -2.85 -18.85
N ILE A 204 -3.38 -4.07 -19.04
CA ILE A 204 -3.56 -4.65 -20.38
C ILE A 204 -4.58 -3.85 -21.18
N SER A 205 -5.71 -3.50 -20.59
CA SER A 205 -6.80 -2.76 -21.25
C SER A 205 -6.34 -1.36 -21.69
N VAL A 206 -5.68 -0.64 -20.80
CA VAL A 206 -5.18 0.71 -21.06
C VAL A 206 -4.07 0.67 -22.12
N TYR A 207 -3.15 -0.28 -22.04
CA TYR A 207 -2.12 -0.47 -23.06
C TYR A 207 -2.72 -0.72 -24.43
N TYR A 208 -3.73 -1.59 -24.52
CA TYR A 208 -4.43 -1.88 -25.77
C TYR A 208 -5.14 -0.64 -26.34
N LEU A 209 -5.86 0.10 -25.50
CA LEU A 209 -6.60 1.27 -25.94
C LEU A 209 -5.71 2.41 -26.42
N PHE A 210 -4.67 2.74 -25.68
CA PHE A 210 -3.84 3.90 -25.95
C PHE A 210 -2.73 3.63 -26.96
N ARG A 211 -2.13 2.44 -26.94
CA ARG A 211 -1.00 2.16 -27.82
C ARG A 211 -1.35 1.35 -29.07
N VAL A 212 -2.20 0.34 -28.95
CA VAL A 212 -2.52 -0.51 -30.11
C VAL A 212 -3.59 0.14 -30.99
N LYS A 213 -4.71 0.55 -30.38
CA LYS A 213 -5.83 1.15 -31.14
C LYS A 213 -5.51 2.53 -31.71
N SER A 214 -4.69 3.32 -31.02
CA SER A 214 -4.21 4.62 -31.50
C SER A 214 -3.26 4.48 -32.69
N TRP A 215 -2.39 3.47 -32.69
CA TRP A 215 -1.46 3.20 -33.79
C TRP A 215 -2.20 2.81 -35.07
N HIS A 216 -3.17 1.94 -35.01
CA HIS A 216 -4.00 1.58 -36.15
C HIS A 216 -4.75 2.78 -36.76
N LYS A 217 -5.16 3.76 -35.96
CA LYS A 217 -5.76 5.00 -36.47
C LYS A 217 -4.74 5.89 -37.20
N GLY A 218 -3.49 5.91 -36.76
CA GLY A 218 -2.39 6.67 -37.40
C GLY A 218 -2.02 6.09 -38.76
N GLU A 219 -1.93 4.77 -38.87
CA GLU A 219 -1.59 4.05 -40.09
C GLU A 219 -2.71 4.19 -41.18
N PHE A 220 -3.96 4.13 -40.76
CA PHE A 220 -5.10 4.35 -41.67
C PHE A 220 -5.13 5.79 -42.22
N LYS A 221 -4.75 6.79 -41.43
CA LYS A 221 -4.67 8.19 -41.85
C LYS A 221 -3.48 8.46 -42.78
N SER A 222 -2.34 7.80 -42.56
CA SER A 222 -1.14 7.88 -43.42
C SER A 222 -1.38 7.27 -44.79
N ASN A 223 -2.05 6.13 -44.84
CA ASN A 223 -2.36 5.44 -46.10
C ASN A 223 -3.44 6.16 -46.91
N SER A 224 -4.32 6.93 -46.27
CA SER A 224 -5.35 7.75 -46.93
C SER A 224 -4.75 9.01 -47.58
N ASN A 225 -3.71 9.57 -47.04
CA ASN A 225 -3.00 10.75 -47.63
C ASN A 225 -2.05 10.40 -48.77
N ASN A 226 -1.62 9.14 -48.89
CA ASN A 226 -0.76 8.70 -49.98
C ASN A 226 -1.53 8.27 -51.25
N LYS A 227 -2.88 8.35 -51.25
CA LYS A 227 -3.74 8.04 -52.39
C LYS A 227 -4.29 9.25 -53.13
N LYS A 228 -3.67 10.45 -53.01
CA LYS A 228 -3.99 11.53 -53.95
C LYS A 228 -3.11 11.42 -55.17
N PRO A 229 -3.70 11.31 -56.37
CA PRO A 229 -2.93 11.15 -57.61
C PRO A 229 -2.15 12.43 -57.92
N SER A 230 -0.89 12.21 -58.29
CA SER A 230 -0.07 13.17 -59.03
C SER A 230 -0.75 13.46 -60.36
N GLU A 231 -1.28 14.65 -60.55
CA GLU A 231 -1.55 15.23 -61.86
C GLU A 231 -1.41 16.73 -61.79
N LYS A 232 -0.33 17.23 -62.30
CA LYS A 232 -0.20 18.14 -63.40
C LYS A 232 1.25 18.58 -63.59
N GLU A 233 1.76 18.06 -64.67
CA GLU A 233 2.86 18.56 -65.42
C GLU A 233 2.50 19.92 -66.05
N SER A 234 3.43 20.83 -66.09
CA SER A 234 3.94 21.54 -67.25
C SER A 234 4.34 22.99 -66.95
N GLY A 235 5.49 23.33 -67.49
CA GLY A 235 5.74 24.67 -67.99
C GLY A 235 6.96 25.40 -67.42
N VAL A 236 8.13 25.09 -68.00
CA VAL A 236 9.02 26.07 -68.70
C VAL A 236 9.43 27.31 -67.89
N THR A 237 10.71 27.57 -67.58
CA THR A 237 11.73 28.28 -68.33
C THR A 237 12.87 28.65 -67.41
N GLN A 238 14.08 28.43 -67.96
CA GLN A 238 15.39 28.89 -67.52
C GLN A 238 15.39 30.41 -67.19
N THR A 239 16.20 30.82 -66.24
CA THR A 239 17.28 31.77 -66.48
C THR A 239 18.34 31.75 -65.37
N SER A 240 19.54 31.57 -65.82
CA SER A 240 20.83 31.77 -65.19
C SER A 240 20.99 33.17 -64.59
N ASN A 241 21.70 33.30 -63.47
CA ASN A 241 22.80 34.27 -63.30
C ASN A 241 23.56 34.00 -61.98
N VAL A 242 24.73 33.55 -62.14
CA VAL A 242 26.06 33.94 -61.72
C VAL A 242 26.18 35.27 -60.99
N ARG A 243 26.82 35.25 -59.78
CA ARG A 243 27.91 36.13 -59.31
C ARG A 243 28.05 35.94 -57.79
N SER A 244 29.12 35.36 -57.27
CA SER A 244 30.48 35.80 -56.96
C SER A 244 30.51 36.93 -55.91
N ASP A 245 31.48 36.71 -55.00
CA ASP A 245 32.19 37.62 -54.06
C ASP A 245 31.48 37.79 -52.68
N GLY A 246 32.09 37.48 -51.59
CA GLY A 246 33.45 37.68 -51.09
C GLY A 246 33.39 38.60 -49.88
N ALA A 247 33.76 38.10 -48.77
CA ALA A 247 34.51 38.64 -47.65
C ALA A 247 34.32 37.77 -46.41
#